data_67fd846b3eaba690a6a78ef62d4de4c4
#
_entry.id   67fd846b3eaba690a6a78ef62d4de4c4
#
_cell.length_a   1.000
_cell.length_b   1.000
_cell.length_c   1.000
_cell.angle_alpha   90.00
_cell.angle_beta   90.00
_cell.angle_gamma   90.00
#
_symmetry.space_group_name_H-M   'P 1'
#
loop_
_entity.id
_entity.type
_entity.pdbx_description
1 polymer ?
#
loop_
_entity_poly.entity_id
_entity_poly.type
_entity_poly.pdbx_seq_one_letter_code
_entity_poly.pdbx_strand_id
1 'polypeptide(L)'
;MSIGTTSHSPVGATLEFHGAAGEVTGSCTLVRTEKARILVDFGMFQGSPADEARNAIAPEIDFALLDAIVITHAHIDHCGRLAMATTLGFRGKIYC
;
A
#
# COMPACT_ATOMS: atom_id res chain seq x y z
N MET A 1 0.21 -7.33 12.82
CA MET A 1 0.29 -6.10 12.06
C MET A 1 1.74 -5.72 11.90
N SER A 2 2.10 -5.29 10.78
CA SER A 2 3.43 -4.80 10.61
C SER A 2 3.40 -3.39 10.05
N ILE A 3 4.20 -2.56 10.65
CA ILE A 3 4.52 -1.27 10.09
C ILE A 3 5.81 -1.49 9.32
N GLY A 4 5.81 -1.15 8.08
CA GLY A 4 7.00 -1.31 7.28
C GLY A 4 8.13 -0.39 7.70
N THR A 5 9.22 -0.49 7.00
CA THR A 5 10.36 0.39 7.18
C THR A 5 10.02 1.78 6.66
N THR A 6 10.41 2.81 7.38
CA THR A 6 10.26 4.20 6.95
C THR A 6 11.60 4.73 6.50
N SER A 7 11.61 5.35 5.33
CA SER A 7 12.79 6.00 4.77
C SER A 7 12.48 7.45 4.46
N HIS A 8 13.45 8.32 4.67
CA HIS A 8 13.33 9.74 4.39
C HIS A 8 14.23 10.14 3.23
N SER A 9 13.66 10.87 2.26
CA SER A 9 14.45 11.44 1.19
C SER A 9 14.89 12.85 1.54
N PRO A 10 16.00 13.35 0.93
CA PRO A 10 16.46 14.73 1.18
C PRO A 10 15.49 15.80 0.66
N VAL A 11 14.50 15.45 -0.14
CA VAL A 11 13.52 16.40 -0.68
C VAL A 11 12.21 16.44 0.11
N GLY A 12 12.23 15.92 1.35
CA GLY A 12 11.07 16.00 2.23
C GLY A 12 9.99 14.96 1.95
N ALA A 13 10.30 13.91 1.22
CA ALA A 13 9.38 12.78 1.04
C ALA A 13 9.72 11.66 2.01
N THR A 14 8.69 10.97 2.49
CA THR A 14 8.83 9.80 3.35
C THR A 14 8.21 8.60 2.64
N LEU A 15 8.91 7.47 2.69
CA LEU A 15 8.40 6.20 2.20
C LEU A 15 8.12 5.28 3.37
N GLU A 16 6.91 4.71 3.42
CA GLU A 16 6.53 3.70 4.41
C GLU A 16 6.15 2.43 3.67
N PHE A 17 6.84 1.35 3.99
CA PHE A 17 6.61 0.06 3.35
C PHE A 17 5.66 -0.77 4.21
N HIS A 18 4.47 -1.06 3.68
CA HIS A 18 3.43 -1.83 4.36
C HIS A 18 3.29 -3.23 3.78
N GLY A 19 4.20 -3.62 2.90
CA GLY A 19 4.27 -4.95 2.30
C GLY A 19 5.41 -5.02 1.30
N ALA A 20 5.83 -6.23 0.94
CA ALA A 20 6.94 -6.52 0.03
C ALA A 20 8.31 -6.01 0.49
N ALA A 21 8.42 -5.44 1.67
CA ALA A 21 9.71 -5.04 2.24
C ALA A 21 10.39 -6.29 2.79
N GLY A 22 11.37 -6.81 2.08
CA GLY A 22 11.98 -8.10 2.39
C GLY A 22 11.12 -9.29 2.00
N GLU A 23 10.05 -9.07 1.24
CA GLU A 23 9.13 -10.10 0.74
C GLU A 23 8.88 -9.86 -0.74
N VAL A 24 8.30 -10.86 -1.41
CA VAL A 24 8.04 -10.78 -2.85
C VAL A 24 6.63 -10.26 -3.15
N THR A 25 5.64 -10.56 -2.30
CA THR A 25 4.23 -10.24 -2.57
C THR A 25 3.66 -9.25 -1.57
N GLY A 26 2.47 -8.74 -1.85
CA GLY A 26 1.80 -7.80 -0.97
C GLY A 26 2.30 -6.37 -1.07
N SER A 27 2.77 -5.95 -2.24
CA SER A 27 3.35 -4.62 -2.43
C SER A 27 2.40 -3.52 -1.99
N CYS A 28 2.86 -2.66 -1.09
CA CYS A 28 2.05 -1.58 -0.54
C CYS A 28 3.00 -0.55 0.06
N THR A 29 3.21 0.55 -0.64
CA THR A 29 4.14 1.60 -0.21
C THR A 29 3.44 2.94 -0.14
N LEU A 30 3.48 3.56 1.02
CA LEU A 30 2.94 4.90 1.20
C LEU A 30 4.04 5.93 0.94
N VAL A 31 3.79 6.83 0.01
CA VAL A 31 4.65 7.98 -0.27
C VAL A 31 3.98 9.22 0.33
N ARG A 32 4.66 9.85 1.24
CA ARG A 32 4.14 11.03 1.93
C ARG A 32 5.05 12.23 1.69
N THR A 33 4.47 13.32 1.21
CA THR A 33 5.15 14.60 1.09
C THR A 33 4.41 15.64 1.93
N GLU A 34 4.88 16.88 1.94
CA GLU A 34 4.15 17.96 2.61
C GLU A 34 2.79 18.22 1.99
N LYS A 35 2.60 17.87 0.71
CA LYS A 35 1.39 18.22 -0.05
C LYS A 35 0.52 17.02 -0.41
N ALA A 36 1.04 15.82 -0.33
CA ALA A 36 0.30 14.66 -0.84
C ALA A 36 0.65 13.37 -0.09
N ARG A 37 -0.31 12.46 -0.08
CA ARG A 37 -0.14 11.08 0.39
C ARG A 37 -0.62 10.17 -0.72
N ILE A 38 0.28 9.36 -1.25
CA ILE A 38 0.02 8.49 -2.38
C ILE A 38 0.38 7.06 -1.99
N LEU A 39 -0.54 6.14 -2.22
CA LEU A 39 -0.27 4.73 -2.04
C LEU A 39 0.16 4.14 -3.38
N VAL A 40 1.34 3.52 -3.42
CA VAL A 40 1.84 2.84 -4.60
C VAL A 40 1.62 1.35 -4.40
N ASP A 41 0.72 0.81 -5.17
CA ASP A 41 0.23 -0.57 -5.12
C ASP A 41 -0.53 -0.88 -3.82
N PHE A 42 -1.45 -1.79 -3.91
CA PHE A 42 -2.15 -2.38 -2.78
C PHE A 42 -2.36 -3.85 -3.12
N GLY A 43 -1.25 -4.58 -3.03
CA GLY A 43 -1.16 -5.93 -3.52
C GLY A 43 -1.63 -6.98 -2.53
N MET A 44 -1.89 -8.17 -3.06
CA MET A 44 -2.27 -9.33 -2.29
C MET A 44 -1.03 -10.10 -1.87
N PHE A 45 -0.98 -10.53 -0.62
CA PHE A 45 0.02 -11.47 -0.17
C PHE A 45 -0.28 -12.84 -0.73
N GLN A 46 0.73 -13.53 -1.20
CA GLN A 46 0.61 -14.85 -1.80
C GLN A 46 1.69 -15.77 -1.20
N GLY A 47 1.42 -17.06 -1.17
CA GLY A 47 2.35 -18.05 -0.64
C GLY A 47 1.65 -19.02 0.29
N SER A 48 2.10 -19.10 1.55
CA SER A 48 1.50 -19.99 2.53
C SER A 48 0.12 -19.51 2.97
N PRO A 49 -0.69 -20.38 3.57
CA PRO A 49 -1.97 -19.92 4.15
C PRO A 49 -1.81 -18.81 5.17
N ALA A 50 -0.70 -18.79 5.91
CA ALA A 50 -0.42 -17.71 6.87
C ALA A 50 -0.17 -16.38 6.14
N ASP A 51 0.55 -16.39 5.02
CA ASP A 51 0.75 -15.20 4.21
C ASP A 51 -0.55 -14.71 3.60
N GLU A 52 -1.36 -15.61 3.09
CA GLU A 52 -2.63 -15.25 2.46
C GLU A 52 -3.65 -14.71 3.47
N ALA A 53 -3.59 -15.16 4.71
CA ALA A 53 -4.44 -14.62 5.77
C ALA A 53 -4.17 -13.14 6.05
N ARG A 54 -2.98 -12.64 5.74
CA ARG A 54 -2.62 -11.22 5.89
C ARG A 54 -3.44 -10.31 4.98
N ASN A 55 -4.04 -10.83 3.93
CA ASN A 55 -4.86 -10.03 3.02
C ASN A 55 -6.12 -9.46 3.68
N ALA A 56 -6.58 -10.08 4.74
CA ALA A 56 -7.75 -9.60 5.49
C ALA A 56 -7.39 -8.52 6.52
N ILE A 57 -6.10 -8.25 6.72
CA ILE A 57 -5.62 -7.29 7.71
C ILE A 57 -5.37 -5.96 7.02
N ALA A 58 -6.08 -4.91 7.44
CA ALA A 58 -5.87 -3.58 6.90
C ALA A 58 -4.51 -3.03 7.36
N PRO A 59 -3.73 -2.42 6.46
CA PRO A 59 -2.51 -1.75 6.87
C PRO A 59 -2.84 -0.52 7.73
N GLU A 60 -1.88 -0.07 8.52
CA GLU A 60 -2.05 1.12 9.36
C GLU A 60 -1.89 2.40 8.52
N ILE A 61 -2.83 2.60 7.62
CA ILE A 61 -2.88 3.77 6.74
C ILE A 61 -4.27 4.38 6.87
N ASP A 62 -4.33 5.69 7.00
CA ASP A 62 -5.61 6.39 6.95
C ASP A 62 -6.00 6.59 5.48
N PHE A 63 -6.79 5.68 4.96
CA PHE A 63 -7.19 5.69 3.55
C PHE A 63 -8.02 6.91 3.18
N ALA A 64 -8.71 7.51 4.14
CA ALA A 64 -9.50 8.72 3.87
C ALA A 64 -8.61 9.93 3.57
N LEU A 65 -7.36 9.92 4.00
CA LEU A 65 -6.39 10.99 3.78
C LEU A 65 -5.53 10.77 2.54
N LEU A 66 -5.67 9.62 1.87
CA LEU A 66 -4.91 9.38 0.63
C LEU A 66 -5.45 10.24 -0.50
N ASP A 67 -4.54 10.87 -1.23
CA ASP A 67 -4.90 11.66 -2.41
C ASP A 67 -5.09 10.78 -3.63
N ALA A 68 -4.30 9.72 -3.74
CA ALA A 68 -4.35 8.82 -4.89
C ALA A 68 -3.78 7.45 -4.55
N ILE A 69 -4.14 6.47 -5.36
CA ILE A 69 -3.48 5.16 -5.41
C ILE A 69 -2.94 4.99 -6.83
N VAL A 70 -1.68 4.61 -6.94
CA VAL A 70 -1.02 4.34 -8.21
C VAL A 70 -0.71 2.85 -8.28
N ILE A 71 -1.16 2.20 -9.33
CA ILE A 71 -0.90 0.77 -9.57
C ILE A 71 0.19 0.67 -10.63
N THR A 72 1.31 0.06 -10.28
CA THR A 72 2.46 -0.05 -11.18
C THR A 72 2.20 -1.06 -12.30
N HIS A 73 1.51 -2.15 -12.00
CA HIS A 73 1.06 -3.11 -13.00
C HIS A 73 -0.04 -4.02 -12.43
N ALA A 74 -0.76 -4.70 -13.29
CA ALA A 74 -2.02 -5.36 -12.95
C ALA A 74 -1.85 -6.78 -12.37
N HIS A 75 -0.69 -7.15 -11.89
CA HIS A 75 -0.50 -8.42 -11.20
C HIS A 75 -1.13 -8.37 -9.80
N ILE A 76 -1.68 -9.49 -9.36
CA ILE A 76 -2.46 -9.55 -8.12
C ILE A 76 -1.62 -9.20 -6.88
N ASP A 77 -0.32 -9.45 -6.90
CA ASP A 77 0.58 -9.07 -5.81
C ASP A 77 0.84 -7.56 -5.74
N HIS A 78 0.33 -6.80 -6.73
CA HIS A 78 0.42 -5.34 -6.75
C HIS A 78 -0.95 -4.66 -6.65
N CYS A 79 -2.04 -5.34 -7.01
CA CYS A 79 -3.37 -4.73 -7.02
C CYS A 79 -4.46 -5.56 -6.35
N GLY A 80 -4.13 -6.73 -5.80
CA GLY A 80 -5.12 -7.70 -5.34
C GLY A 80 -6.02 -7.24 -4.20
N ARG A 81 -5.58 -6.25 -3.40
CA ARG A 81 -6.39 -5.69 -2.32
C ARG A 81 -7.00 -4.33 -2.66
N LEU A 82 -6.93 -3.92 -3.92
CA LEU A 82 -7.37 -2.59 -4.33
C LEU A 82 -8.85 -2.33 -3.98
N ALA A 83 -9.71 -3.32 -4.13
CA ALA A 83 -11.13 -3.18 -3.81
C ALA A 83 -11.38 -2.90 -2.32
N MET A 84 -10.47 -3.32 -1.45
CA MET A 84 -10.58 -3.05 -0.02
C MET A 84 -10.42 -1.57 0.30
N ALA A 85 -9.72 -0.82 -0.54
CA ALA A 85 -9.42 0.59 -0.27
C ALA A 85 -10.68 1.43 -0.07
N THR A 86 -11.73 1.21 -0.86
CA THR A 86 -12.98 1.95 -0.71
C THR A 86 -13.68 1.62 0.58
N THR A 87 -13.64 0.38 1.01
CA THR A 87 -14.19 -0.05 2.29
C THR A 87 -13.44 0.61 3.46
N LEU A 88 -12.15 0.88 3.27
CA LEU A 88 -11.30 1.52 4.28
C LEU A 88 -11.39 3.05 4.25
N GLY A 89 -12.21 3.61 3.38
CA GLY A 89 -12.49 5.04 3.34
C GLY A 89 -11.83 5.82 2.21
N PHE A 90 -11.14 5.15 1.29
CA PHE A 90 -10.50 5.83 0.17
C PHE A 90 -11.52 6.46 -0.77
N ARG A 91 -11.29 7.72 -1.14
CA ARG A 91 -12.18 8.51 -2.02
C ARG A 91 -11.43 9.20 -3.15
N GLY A 92 -10.14 9.00 -3.26
CA GLY A 92 -9.32 9.62 -4.29
C GLY A 92 -9.42 8.91 -5.63
N LYS A 93 -8.46 9.18 -6.48
CA LYS A 93 -8.37 8.58 -7.81
C LYS A 93 -7.35 7.46 -7.83
N ILE A 94 -7.60 6.49 -8.69
CA ILE A 94 -6.69 5.36 -8.93
C ILE A 94 -6.09 5.56 -10.31
N TYR A 95 -4.77 5.50 -10.38
CA TYR A 95 -4.01 5.62 -11.62
C TYR A 95 -3.32 4.29 -11.92
N CYS A 96 -3.33 3.88 -13.16
CA CYS A 96 -2.62 2.67 -13.61
C CYS A 96 -1.81 2.92 -14.88
#